data_cb05db2330170ebe3412e9d176368ab3
#
_entry.id   cb05db2330170ebe3412e9d176368ab3
#
_cell.length_a   1.000
_cell.length_b   1.000
_cell.length_c   1.000
_cell.angle_alpha   90.00
_cell.angle_beta   90.00
_cell.angle_gamma   90.00
#
_symmetry.space_group_name_H-M   'P 1'
#
loop_
_entity.id
_entity.type
_entity.pdbx_description
1 polymer ?
#
loop_
_entity_poly.entity_id
_entity_poly.type
_entity_poly.pdbx_seq_one_letter_code
_entity_poly.pdbx_strand_id
1 'polypeptide(L)'
;MLCMLVLLGPGCSTDQETANLPPAAEVKAPPVASPFQQELDRLGVPLRLPARGKAIVVNIPAFELIAFRDGMPELRSRVIVGSPRNPTPVVETHVSAVRFRPRWRPTPSMIASGEYADKIWPPGRKNPLGLAAIRLGEGFLIYLHDTNRRSLFEREARALSHGCIRVQRWDELIGWVLDIDLDEVHRHANGRRTFDVQADPIPVYLGYFLRFPQGDGAVAEFADVYRLGTSLGPQRDATYAASDATCAGG
;
A
#
# COMPACT_ATOMS: atom_id res chain seq x y z
N MET A 1 26.76 88.72 47.01
CA MET A 1 26.60 88.32 45.58
C MET A 1 27.11 86.88 45.50
N LEU A 2 26.18 85.94 45.45
CA LEU A 2 26.50 84.53 45.42
C LEU A 2 25.85 83.94 44.20
N CYS A 3 26.71 83.50 43.30
CA CYS A 3 26.30 82.89 41.98
C CYS A 3 26.07 81.41 42.21
N MET A 4 24.81 80.96 41.97
CA MET A 4 24.41 79.58 42.09
C MET A 4 24.51 78.90 40.74
N LEU A 5 25.43 77.94 40.58
CA LEU A 5 25.64 77.16 39.36
C LEU A 5 24.71 75.96 39.42
N VAL A 6 23.78 75.89 38.47
CA VAL A 6 22.88 74.70 38.29
C VAL A 6 23.56 73.77 37.30
N LEU A 7 23.88 72.53 37.71
CA LEU A 7 24.38 71.45 36.91
C LEU A 7 23.18 70.63 36.37
N LEU A 8 22.99 70.68 35.06
CA LEU A 8 22.07 69.80 34.34
C LEU A 8 22.77 68.45 34.03
N GLY A 9 22.29 67.36 34.62
CA GLY A 9 22.75 66.03 34.29
C GLY A 9 21.98 65.47 33.05
N PRO A 10 22.62 64.65 32.21
CA PRO A 10 21.98 64.04 31.06
C PRO A 10 21.07 62.87 31.53
N GLY A 11 19.78 62.92 31.15
CA GLY A 11 18.85 61.83 31.34
C GLY A 11 19.18 60.64 30.41
N CYS A 12 19.38 59.49 31.01
CA CYS A 12 19.55 58.23 30.32
C CYS A 12 18.14 57.68 29.92
N SER A 13 17.79 57.81 28.66
CA SER A 13 16.59 57.16 28.11
C SER A 13 16.93 55.69 27.89
N THR A 14 16.33 54.80 28.70
CA THR A 14 16.33 53.37 28.42
C THR A 14 15.20 53.09 27.46
N ASP A 15 15.56 52.98 26.16
CA ASP A 15 14.67 52.38 25.15
C ASP A 15 14.53 50.88 25.46
N GLN A 16 13.40 50.49 26.04
CA GLN A 16 12.99 49.09 26.13
C GLN A 16 12.54 48.64 24.73
N GLU A 17 13.48 48.03 24.01
CA GLU A 17 13.22 47.30 22.79
C GLU A 17 12.41 46.03 23.17
N THR A 18 11.08 46.11 23.05
CA THR A 18 10.20 44.95 23.17
C THR A 18 10.49 44.04 22.01
N ALA A 19 11.31 43.00 22.24
CA ALA A 19 11.56 41.94 21.30
C ALA A 19 10.21 41.28 20.93
N ASN A 20 9.78 41.53 19.68
CA ASN A 20 8.60 40.94 19.11
C ASN A 20 8.92 39.46 18.82
N LEU A 21 8.72 38.57 19.82
CA LEU A 21 8.79 37.12 19.60
C LEU A 21 7.74 36.73 18.57
N PRO A 22 8.13 35.98 17.52
CA PRO A 22 7.16 35.43 16.60
C PRO A 22 6.16 34.56 17.37
N PRO A 23 4.87 34.54 16.98
CA PRO A 23 3.86 33.72 17.65
C PRO A 23 4.34 32.26 17.63
N ALA A 24 4.30 31.62 18.80
CA ALA A 24 4.64 30.21 18.94
C ALA A 24 3.87 29.42 17.90
N ALA A 25 4.59 28.66 17.07
CA ALA A 25 3.98 27.78 16.09
C ALA A 25 2.97 26.89 16.82
N GLU A 26 1.71 26.97 16.41
CA GLU A 26 0.60 26.17 16.93
C GLU A 26 1.00 24.68 16.79
N VAL A 27 1.37 24.04 17.88
CA VAL A 27 1.66 22.60 17.90
C VAL A 27 0.34 21.90 17.65
N LYS A 28 0.11 21.57 16.38
CA LYS A 28 -1.07 20.83 15.95
C LYS A 28 -1.05 19.49 16.70
N ALA A 29 -2.06 19.26 17.53
CA ALA A 29 -2.19 18.02 18.28
C ALA A 29 -2.07 16.82 17.30
N PRO A 30 -1.38 15.73 17.68
CA PRO A 30 -1.25 14.56 16.83
C PRO A 30 -2.65 14.07 16.42
N PRO A 31 -2.85 13.65 15.17
CA PRO A 31 -4.15 13.20 14.70
C PRO A 31 -4.61 12.01 15.56
N VAL A 32 -5.87 12.05 16.00
CA VAL A 32 -6.47 10.96 16.77
C VAL A 32 -6.50 9.70 15.89
N ALA A 33 -6.04 8.58 16.45
CA ALA A 33 -6.06 7.30 15.75
C ALA A 33 -7.49 6.91 15.36
N SER A 34 -7.68 6.39 14.14
CA SER A 34 -8.99 5.92 13.69
C SER A 34 -9.51 4.78 14.59
N PRO A 35 -10.83 4.53 14.66
CA PRO A 35 -11.38 3.39 15.38
C PRO A 35 -10.74 2.06 14.96
N PHE A 36 -10.48 1.87 13.68
CA PHE A 36 -9.82 0.66 13.18
C PHE A 36 -8.37 0.56 13.66
N GLN A 37 -7.61 1.67 13.71
CA GLN A 37 -6.26 1.67 14.29
C GLN A 37 -6.27 1.33 15.78
N GLN A 38 -7.27 1.80 16.53
CA GLN A 38 -7.42 1.46 17.95
C GLN A 38 -7.67 -0.05 18.14
N GLU A 39 -8.44 -0.68 17.25
CA GLU A 39 -8.62 -2.13 17.25
C GLU A 39 -7.31 -2.88 16.94
N LEU A 40 -6.53 -2.43 15.97
CA LEU A 40 -5.21 -2.99 15.67
C LEU A 40 -4.28 -2.91 16.88
N ASP A 41 -4.24 -1.74 17.54
CA ASP A 41 -3.41 -1.51 18.73
C ASP A 41 -3.82 -2.42 19.89
N ARG A 42 -5.13 -2.56 20.14
CA ARG A 42 -5.68 -3.43 21.19
C ARG A 42 -5.32 -4.90 20.96
N LEU A 43 -5.25 -5.33 19.70
CA LEU A 43 -4.89 -6.70 19.33
C LEU A 43 -3.38 -6.93 19.25
N GLY A 44 -2.56 -5.87 19.40
CA GLY A 44 -1.11 -5.95 19.23
C GLY A 44 -0.70 -6.26 17.79
N VAL A 45 -1.54 -5.90 16.79
CA VAL A 45 -1.20 -6.09 15.38
C VAL A 45 -0.12 -5.08 14.98
N PRO A 46 1.04 -5.51 14.51
CA PRO A 46 2.15 -4.62 14.18
C PRO A 46 1.93 -3.92 12.83
N LEU A 47 0.90 -3.08 12.76
CA LEU A 47 0.52 -2.29 11.59
C LEU A 47 0.14 -0.89 12.02
N ARG A 48 0.68 0.12 11.33
CA ARG A 48 0.33 1.53 11.52
C ARG A 48 -0.24 2.10 10.24
N LEU A 49 -1.52 2.41 10.26
CA LEU A 49 -2.20 3.09 9.16
C LEU A 49 -1.93 4.60 9.22
N PRO A 50 -1.82 5.27 8.06
CA PRO A 50 -1.78 6.72 8.05
C PRO A 50 -3.11 7.28 8.58
N ALA A 51 -3.03 8.30 9.43
CA ALA A 51 -4.23 8.94 9.98
C ALA A 51 -5.03 9.74 8.93
N ARG A 52 -4.42 10.03 7.79
CA ARG A 52 -5.04 10.71 6.65
C ARG A 52 -4.54 10.12 5.33
N GLY A 53 -5.37 10.23 4.30
CA GLY A 53 -5.06 9.75 2.96
C GLY A 53 -5.32 8.25 2.79
N LYS A 54 -4.84 7.72 1.69
CA LYS A 54 -5.07 6.34 1.25
C LYS A 54 -4.00 5.41 1.78
N ALA A 55 -4.37 4.13 2.02
CA ALA A 55 -3.44 3.03 2.28
C ALA A 55 -4.07 1.71 1.80
N ILE A 56 -3.24 0.77 1.40
CA ILE A 56 -3.66 -0.58 1.03
C ILE A 56 -3.00 -1.57 1.98
N VAL A 57 -3.78 -2.47 2.55
CA VAL A 57 -3.29 -3.58 3.38
C VAL A 57 -3.67 -4.89 2.72
N VAL A 58 -2.72 -5.78 2.53
CA VAL A 58 -2.97 -7.18 2.17
C VAL A 58 -2.63 -8.02 3.39
N ASN A 59 -3.64 -8.64 3.99
CA ASN A 59 -3.41 -9.66 5.00
C ASN A 59 -3.26 -11.02 4.31
N ILE A 60 -2.03 -11.52 4.23
CA ILE A 60 -1.69 -12.73 3.48
C ILE A 60 -2.46 -13.95 3.99
N PRO A 61 -2.49 -14.29 5.31
CA PRO A 61 -3.25 -15.42 5.83
C PRO A 61 -4.77 -15.32 5.61
N ALA A 62 -5.31 -14.10 5.61
CA ALA A 62 -6.73 -13.84 5.38
C ALA A 62 -7.13 -13.99 3.91
N PHE A 63 -6.16 -13.97 2.99
CA PHE A 63 -6.42 -13.85 1.56
C PHE A 63 -7.31 -12.65 1.24
N GLU A 64 -7.07 -11.53 1.91
CA GLU A 64 -7.87 -10.31 1.82
C GLU A 64 -6.99 -9.09 1.58
N LEU A 65 -7.48 -8.19 0.74
CA LEU A 65 -6.99 -6.84 0.56
C LEU A 65 -8.03 -5.87 1.11
N ILE A 66 -7.58 -4.88 1.85
CA ILE A 66 -8.41 -3.78 2.34
C ILE A 66 -7.76 -2.47 1.93
N ALA A 67 -8.52 -1.61 1.23
CA ALA A 67 -8.13 -0.24 0.96
C ALA A 67 -8.75 0.67 2.03
N PHE A 68 -7.92 1.54 2.59
CA PHE A 68 -8.26 2.46 3.67
C PHE A 68 -8.17 3.91 3.21
N ARG A 69 -9.12 4.72 3.66
CA ARG A 69 -9.02 6.18 3.60
C ARG A 69 -9.13 6.74 5.02
N ASP A 70 -8.19 7.60 5.38
CA ASP A 70 -8.13 8.22 6.71
C ASP A 70 -8.21 7.20 7.86
N GLY A 71 -7.55 6.05 7.66
CA GLY A 71 -7.53 4.94 8.60
C GLY A 71 -8.83 4.14 8.71
N MET A 72 -9.81 4.36 7.82
CA MET A 72 -11.08 3.61 7.77
C MET A 72 -11.16 2.76 6.50
N PRO A 73 -11.68 1.50 6.59
CA PRO A 73 -11.81 0.63 5.42
C PRO A 73 -12.91 1.15 4.46
N GLU A 74 -12.56 1.31 3.17
CA GLU A 74 -13.50 1.71 2.09
C GLU A 74 -13.78 0.57 1.12
N LEU A 75 -12.77 -0.27 0.85
CA LEU A 75 -12.91 -1.38 -0.10
C LEU A 75 -12.30 -2.64 0.49
N ARG A 76 -13.00 -3.76 0.40
CA ARG A 76 -12.47 -5.10 0.70
C ARG A 76 -12.54 -5.97 -0.53
N SER A 77 -11.49 -6.77 -0.77
CA SER A 77 -11.42 -7.69 -1.89
C SER A 77 -10.76 -8.99 -1.50
N ARG A 78 -11.29 -10.11 -1.98
CA ARG A 78 -10.54 -11.38 -1.94
C ARG A 78 -9.28 -11.26 -2.79
N VAL A 79 -8.20 -11.89 -2.32
CA VAL A 79 -6.96 -11.99 -3.09
C VAL A 79 -6.46 -13.43 -3.16
N ILE A 80 -5.62 -13.68 -4.17
CA ILE A 80 -4.81 -14.90 -4.29
C ILE A 80 -3.37 -14.47 -4.10
N VAL A 81 -2.72 -15.01 -3.08
CA VAL A 81 -1.33 -14.71 -2.71
C VAL A 81 -0.39 -15.81 -3.16
N GLY A 82 0.89 -15.62 -2.97
CA GLY A 82 1.94 -16.60 -3.27
C GLY A 82 1.71 -17.94 -2.57
N SER A 83 2.09 -19.01 -3.25
CA SER A 83 2.11 -20.36 -2.65
C SER A 83 3.22 -20.46 -1.58
N PRO A 84 3.20 -21.48 -0.69
CA PRO A 84 4.28 -21.67 0.27
C PRO A 84 5.66 -21.87 -0.36
N ARG A 85 5.72 -22.29 -1.64
CA ARG A 85 6.98 -22.43 -2.39
C ARG A 85 7.47 -21.10 -2.98
N ASN A 86 6.54 -20.19 -3.24
CA ASN A 86 6.79 -18.86 -3.81
C ASN A 86 5.98 -17.84 -3.00
N PRO A 87 6.35 -17.56 -1.74
CA PRO A 87 5.54 -16.76 -0.86
C PRO A 87 5.48 -15.29 -1.31
N THR A 88 4.33 -14.65 -1.09
CA THR A 88 4.25 -13.20 -1.12
C THR A 88 5.06 -12.66 0.07
N PRO A 89 5.99 -11.71 -0.14
CA PRO A 89 6.81 -11.18 0.94
C PRO A 89 6.00 -10.33 1.91
N VAL A 90 6.48 -10.27 3.15
CA VAL A 90 5.95 -9.39 4.19
C VAL A 90 6.74 -8.08 4.15
N VAL A 91 6.16 -7.03 3.54
CA VAL A 91 6.91 -5.81 3.23
C VAL A 91 6.01 -4.57 3.16
N GLU A 92 6.58 -3.41 3.47
CA GLU A 92 6.00 -2.09 3.21
C GLU A 92 6.56 -1.53 1.89
N THR A 93 5.66 -1.10 1.01
CA THR A 93 5.98 -0.48 -0.28
C THR A 93 4.92 0.58 -0.61
N HIS A 94 4.83 1.01 -1.85
CA HIS A 94 3.82 1.97 -2.30
C HIS A 94 3.37 1.68 -3.73
N VAL A 95 2.18 2.18 -4.09
CA VAL A 95 1.74 2.22 -5.49
C VAL A 95 2.62 3.18 -6.27
N SER A 96 3.07 2.80 -7.46
CA SER A 96 3.83 3.68 -8.36
C SER A 96 3.05 4.03 -9.63
N ALA A 97 2.36 3.07 -10.23
CA ALA A 97 1.59 3.28 -11.44
C ALA A 97 0.54 2.17 -11.62
N VAL A 98 -0.43 2.42 -12.47
CA VAL A 98 -1.37 1.40 -12.97
C VAL A 98 -1.05 1.13 -14.43
N ARG A 99 -0.71 -0.11 -14.75
CA ARG A 99 -0.53 -0.57 -16.12
C ARG A 99 -1.82 -1.19 -16.66
N PHE A 100 -2.39 -0.59 -17.66
CA PHE A 100 -3.51 -1.16 -18.39
C PHE A 100 -3.02 -2.02 -19.56
N ARG A 101 -3.70 -3.16 -19.77
CA ARG A 101 -3.42 -4.14 -20.84
C ARG A 101 -1.96 -4.60 -20.83
N PRO A 102 -1.50 -5.18 -19.69
CA PRO A 102 -0.11 -5.61 -19.57
C PRO A 102 0.21 -6.70 -20.60
N ARG A 103 1.44 -6.67 -21.12
CA ARG A 103 2.09 -7.85 -21.69
C ARG A 103 2.71 -8.64 -20.54
N TRP A 104 2.81 -9.94 -20.68
CA TRP A 104 3.39 -10.76 -19.64
C TRP A 104 4.35 -11.79 -20.21
N ARG A 105 5.51 -11.95 -19.58
CA ARG A 105 6.45 -13.02 -19.85
C ARG A 105 6.62 -13.87 -18.58
N PRO A 106 6.59 -15.21 -18.68
CA PRO A 106 6.86 -16.09 -17.56
C PRO A 106 8.26 -15.84 -16.99
N THR A 107 8.43 -16.08 -15.68
CA THR A 107 9.75 -16.08 -15.07
C THR A 107 10.59 -17.28 -15.55
N PRO A 108 11.93 -17.21 -15.45
CA PRO A 108 12.77 -18.37 -15.77
C PRO A 108 12.37 -19.63 -15.00
N SER A 109 11.97 -19.51 -13.73
CA SER A 109 11.51 -20.64 -12.91
C SER A 109 10.20 -21.25 -13.42
N MET A 110 9.24 -20.44 -13.87
CA MET A 110 7.99 -20.91 -14.49
C MET A 110 8.23 -21.62 -15.81
N ILE A 111 9.21 -21.17 -16.60
CA ILE A 111 9.60 -21.81 -17.86
C ILE A 111 10.31 -23.13 -17.55
N ALA A 112 11.25 -23.13 -16.63
CA ALA A 112 12.02 -24.33 -16.23
C ALA A 112 11.13 -25.43 -15.64
N SER A 113 10.05 -25.06 -14.91
CA SER A 113 9.08 -26.03 -14.37
C SER A 113 8.12 -26.59 -15.42
N GLY A 114 8.13 -26.06 -16.65
CA GLY A 114 7.20 -26.45 -17.71
C GLY A 114 5.77 -25.92 -17.57
N GLU A 115 5.51 -25.05 -16.57
CA GLU A 115 4.18 -24.48 -16.35
C GLU A 115 3.76 -23.54 -17.47
N TYR A 116 4.72 -22.79 -18.03
CA TYR A 116 4.50 -21.86 -19.12
C TYR A 116 5.57 -22.00 -20.21
N ALA A 117 5.15 -21.87 -21.46
CA ALA A 117 6.08 -21.74 -22.59
C ALA A 117 6.83 -20.39 -22.53
N ASP A 118 8.10 -20.38 -22.95
CA ASP A 118 8.88 -19.14 -23.09
C ASP A 118 8.34 -18.29 -24.25
N LYS A 119 7.36 -17.47 -23.96
CA LYS A 119 6.79 -16.51 -24.90
C LYS A 119 6.22 -15.30 -24.18
N ILE A 120 6.12 -14.19 -24.90
CA ILE A 120 5.39 -13.01 -24.42
C ILE A 120 3.90 -13.22 -24.67
N TRP A 121 3.12 -13.19 -23.59
CA TRP A 121 1.66 -13.22 -23.66
C TRP A 121 1.13 -11.82 -23.98
N PRO A 122 0.32 -11.67 -25.04
CA PRO A 122 -0.24 -10.39 -25.41
C PRO A 122 -1.28 -9.93 -24.38
N PRO A 123 -1.61 -8.62 -24.37
CA PRO A 123 -2.69 -8.09 -23.55
C PRO A 123 -4.03 -8.76 -23.85
N GLY A 124 -4.85 -8.97 -22.83
CA GLY A 124 -6.21 -9.45 -22.99
C GLY A 124 -6.61 -10.52 -21.98
N ARG A 125 -7.84 -11.01 -22.13
CA ARG A 125 -8.49 -11.93 -21.17
C ARG A 125 -7.76 -13.27 -20.97
N LYS A 126 -6.87 -13.67 -21.88
CA LYS A 126 -6.06 -14.89 -21.75
C LYS A 126 -4.72 -14.64 -21.03
N ASN A 127 -4.36 -13.39 -20.80
CA ASN A 127 -3.12 -13.03 -20.11
C ASN A 127 -3.24 -13.38 -18.61
N PRO A 128 -2.23 -14.03 -18.01
CA PRO A 128 -2.22 -14.33 -16.56
C PRO A 128 -2.35 -13.10 -15.66
N LEU A 129 -1.86 -11.93 -16.08
CA LEU A 129 -2.05 -10.66 -15.37
C LEU A 129 -3.43 -10.03 -15.61
N GLY A 130 -4.29 -10.65 -16.42
CA GLY A 130 -5.60 -10.11 -16.75
C GLY A 130 -5.54 -8.83 -17.56
N LEU A 131 -6.39 -7.86 -17.24
CA LEU A 131 -6.59 -6.63 -18.01
C LEU A 131 -5.80 -5.44 -17.47
N ALA A 132 -5.40 -5.48 -16.19
CA ALA A 132 -4.63 -4.41 -15.58
C ALA A 132 -3.81 -4.90 -14.37
N ALA A 133 -2.76 -4.15 -14.05
CA ALA A 133 -1.88 -4.41 -12.91
C ALA A 133 -1.47 -3.09 -12.25
N ILE A 134 -1.57 -3.02 -10.93
CA ILE A 134 -1.02 -1.95 -10.09
C ILE A 134 0.42 -2.31 -9.81
N ARG A 135 1.34 -1.45 -10.22
CA ARG A 135 2.77 -1.57 -9.97
C ARG A 135 3.09 -1.03 -8.59
N LEU A 136 3.92 -1.75 -7.88
CA LEU A 136 4.46 -1.32 -6.59
C LEU A 136 5.84 -0.70 -6.80
N GLY A 137 6.39 -0.06 -5.78
CA GLY A 137 7.59 0.79 -5.80
C GLY A 137 8.71 0.38 -6.76
N GLU A 138 9.67 1.24 -6.98
CA GLU A 138 10.73 1.01 -7.95
C GLU A 138 11.53 -0.26 -7.62
N GLY A 139 11.77 -1.09 -8.65
CA GLY A 139 12.50 -2.37 -8.49
C GLY A 139 11.63 -3.51 -7.94
N PHE A 140 10.42 -3.25 -7.48
CA PHE A 140 9.50 -4.28 -7.02
C PHE A 140 8.85 -4.99 -8.20
N LEU A 141 9.05 -6.31 -8.30
CA LEU A 141 8.47 -7.14 -9.36
C LEU A 141 7.19 -7.87 -8.90
N ILE A 142 6.56 -7.38 -7.82
CA ILE A 142 5.28 -7.85 -7.32
C ILE A 142 4.19 -6.85 -7.72
N TYR A 143 3.07 -7.36 -8.22
CA TYR A 143 1.94 -6.58 -8.66
C TYR A 143 0.67 -6.96 -7.91
N LEU A 144 -0.26 -5.99 -7.76
CA LEU A 144 -1.67 -6.25 -7.48
C LEU A 144 -2.38 -6.26 -8.83
N HIS A 145 -2.94 -7.39 -9.28
CA HIS A 145 -3.39 -7.49 -10.67
C HIS A 145 -4.68 -8.29 -10.85
N ASP A 146 -5.34 -8.11 -11.97
CA ASP A 146 -6.42 -8.96 -12.46
C ASP A 146 -5.91 -10.37 -12.79
N THR A 147 -6.78 -11.26 -13.21
CA THR A 147 -6.41 -12.63 -13.60
C THR A 147 -7.35 -13.22 -14.62
N ASN A 148 -6.80 -14.10 -15.47
CA ASN A 148 -7.58 -14.96 -16.37
C ASN A 148 -8.23 -16.16 -15.66
N ARG A 149 -7.90 -16.41 -14.37
CA ARG A 149 -8.40 -17.57 -13.59
C ARG A 149 -9.28 -17.11 -12.42
N ARG A 150 -10.37 -16.41 -12.73
CA ARG A 150 -11.24 -15.81 -11.70
C ARG A 150 -11.94 -16.82 -10.79
N SER A 151 -12.23 -18.04 -11.28
CA SER A 151 -12.84 -19.11 -10.46
C SER A 151 -12.00 -19.51 -9.25
N LEU A 152 -10.71 -19.21 -9.24
CA LEU A 152 -9.85 -19.49 -8.08
C LEU A 152 -10.17 -18.64 -6.85
N PHE A 153 -10.87 -17.52 -7.00
CA PHE A 153 -11.33 -16.72 -5.86
C PHE A 153 -12.40 -17.42 -5.02
N GLU A 154 -13.06 -18.43 -5.57
CA GLU A 154 -14.08 -19.21 -4.83
C GLU A 154 -13.47 -20.27 -3.89
N ARG A 155 -12.17 -20.50 -3.98
CA ARG A 155 -11.47 -21.41 -3.08
C ARG A 155 -11.30 -20.76 -1.70
N GLU A 156 -11.39 -21.57 -0.64
CA GLU A 156 -11.05 -21.13 0.72
C GLU A 156 -9.56 -20.83 0.84
N ALA A 157 -8.71 -21.81 0.48
CA ALA A 157 -7.25 -21.61 0.47
C ALA A 157 -6.82 -20.98 -0.86
N ARG A 158 -6.28 -19.77 -0.79
CA ARG A 158 -5.90 -18.98 -1.96
C ARG A 158 -4.41 -18.63 -2.02
N ALA A 159 -3.54 -19.45 -1.41
CA ALA A 159 -2.09 -19.37 -1.55
C ALA A 159 -1.64 -20.14 -2.80
N LEU A 160 -1.84 -19.57 -4.01
CA LEU A 160 -1.79 -20.29 -5.29
C LEU A 160 -0.95 -19.58 -6.37
N SER A 161 -0.40 -18.39 -6.11
CA SER A 161 0.39 -17.65 -7.09
C SER A 161 1.90 -17.91 -6.93
N HIS A 162 2.70 -17.29 -7.78
CA HIS A 162 4.16 -17.26 -7.71
C HIS A 162 4.68 -15.98 -7.01
N GLY A 163 3.94 -15.48 -6.00
CA GLY A 163 4.32 -14.31 -5.21
C GLY A 163 3.49 -13.06 -5.48
N CYS A 164 3.05 -12.82 -6.72
CA CYS A 164 2.13 -11.71 -7.03
C CYS A 164 0.74 -11.91 -6.46
N ILE A 165 0.00 -10.83 -6.36
CA ILE A 165 -1.29 -10.78 -5.69
C ILE A 165 -2.38 -10.55 -6.72
N ARG A 166 -3.23 -11.59 -6.96
CA ARG A 166 -4.40 -11.44 -7.82
C ARG A 166 -5.53 -10.84 -7.00
N VAL A 167 -6.21 -9.84 -7.53
CA VAL A 167 -7.26 -9.08 -6.84
C VAL A 167 -8.60 -9.36 -7.51
N GLN A 168 -9.61 -9.77 -6.74
CA GLN A 168 -10.93 -10.07 -7.28
C GLN A 168 -11.64 -8.82 -7.79
N ARG A 169 -11.65 -7.74 -7.00
CA ARG A 169 -12.24 -6.43 -7.31
C ARG A 169 -11.15 -5.47 -7.83
N TRP A 170 -10.35 -5.93 -8.78
CA TRP A 170 -9.21 -5.18 -9.31
C TRP A 170 -9.61 -3.85 -9.96
N ASP A 171 -10.75 -3.82 -10.63
CA ASP A 171 -11.29 -2.65 -11.32
C ASP A 171 -11.74 -1.57 -10.34
N GLU A 172 -12.45 -1.95 -9.29
CA GLU A 172 -12.83 -1.04 -8.22
C GLU A 172 -11.60 -0.52 -7.45
N LEU A 173 -10.61 -1.40 -7.20
CA LEU A 173 -9.35 -0.99 -6.57
C LEU A 173 -8.60 0.02 -7.45
N ILE A 174 -8.55 -0.17 -8.77
CA ILE A 174 -7.92 0.78 -9.70
C ILE A 174 -8.68 2.09 -9.73
N GLY A 175 -10.01 2.07 -9.81
CA GLY A 175 -10.84 3.29 -9.71
C GLY A 175 -10.55 4.05 -8.42
N TRP A 176 -10.46 3.34 -7.30
CA TRP A 176 -10.13 3.93 -6.01
C TRP A 176 -8.69 4.47 -5.95
N VAL A 177 -7.69 3.77 -6.54
CA VAL A 177 -6.30 4.22 -6.60
C VAL A 177 -6.16 5.51 -7.39
N LEU A 178 -6.78 5.58 -8.56
CA LEU A 178 -6.65 6.68 -9.52
C LEU A 178 -7.70 7.80 -9.35
N ASP A 179 -8.68 7.64 -8.45
CA ASP A 179 -9.83 8.53 -8.28
C ASP A 179 -10.62 8.74 -9.58
N ILE A 180 -10.83 7.66 -10.34
CA ILE A 180 -11.62 7.63 -11.59
C ILE A 180 -12.79 6.65 -11.46
N ASP A 181 -13.82 6.83 -12.27
CA ASP A 181 -14.99 5.96 -12.28
C ASP A 181 -14.71 4.59 -12.95
N LEU A 182 -15.59 3.63 -12.70
CA LEU A 182 -15.45 2.26 -13.24
C LEU A 182 -15.56 2.23 -14.75
N ASP A 183 -16.35 3.11 -15.37
CA ASP A 183 -16.49 3.17 -16.82
C ASP A 183 -15.19 3.61 -17.47
N GLU A 184 -14.46 4.52 -16.84
CA GLU A 184 -13.13 4.92 -17.29
C GLU A 184 -12.11 3.80 -17.12
N VAL A 185 -12.09 3.13 -15.97
CA VAL A 185 -11.25 1.93 -15.75
C VAL A 185 -11.53 0.89 -16.85
N HIS A 186 -12.79 0.58 -17.14
CA HIS A 186 -13.15 -0.40 -18.13
C HIS A 186 -12.85 0.06 -19.56
N ARG A 187 -12.98 1.35 -19.88
CA ARG A 187 -12.54 1.90 -21.19
C ARG A 187 -11.05 1.67 -21.41
N HIS A 188 -10.22 1.94 -20.41
CA HIS A 188 -8.79 1.71 -20.44
C HIS A 188 -8.44 0.22 -20.55
N ALA A 189 -9.05 -0.61 -19.72
CA ALA A 189 -8.82 -2.06 -19.67
C ALA A 189 -9.24 -2.78 -20.94
N ASN A 190 -10.29 -2.32 -21.62
CA ASN A 190 -10.78 -2.89 -22.87
C ASN A 190 -10.26 -2.14 -24.13
N GLY A 191 -9.42 -1.13 -23.98
CA GLY A 191 -8.78 -0.41 -25.07
C GLY A 191 -7.85 -1.30 -25.91
N ARG A 192 -7.03 -0.69 -26.75
CA ARG A 192 -6.12 -1.41 -27.67
C ARG A 192 -4.66 -1.37 -27.27
N ARG A 193 -4.25 -0.37 -26.48
CA ARG A 193 -2.84 -0.09 -26.18
C ARG A 193 -2.49 -0.52 -24.76
N THR A 194 -1.25 -0.95 -24.57
CA THR A 194 -0.61 -1.01 -23.25
C THR A 194 -0.10 0.37 -22.90
N PHE A 195 -0.42 0.86 -21.70
CA PHE A 195 0.09 2.14 -21.20
C PHE A 195 0.04 2.16 -19.67
N ASP A 196 0.83 3.06 -19.10
CA ASP A 196 0.86 3.29 -17.66
C ASP A 196 0.19 4.63 -17.34
N VAL A 197 -0.58 4.65 -16.25
CA VAL A 197 -1.07 5.84 -15.59
C VAL A 197 -0.29 5.96 -14.28
N GLN A 198 0.41 7.08 -14.09
CA GLN A 198 1.10 7.35 -12.83
C GLN A 198 0.06 7.51 -11.73
N ALA A 199 0.36 7.00 -10.55
CA ALA A 199 -0.49 7.12 -9.38
C ALA A 199 0.28 7.82 -8.25
N ASP A 200 -0.45 8.47 -7.36
CA ASP A 200 0.14 8.96 -6.13
C ASP A 200 0.75 7.79 -5.34
N PRO A 201 1.85 8.04 -4.60
CA PRO A 201 2.51 6.99 -3.82
C PRO A 201 1.67 6.58 -2.61
N ILE A 202 0.64 5.76 -2.83
CA ILE A 202 -0.21 5.20 -1.79
C ILE A 202 0.56 4.10 -1.06
N PRO A 203 0.73 4.16 0.27
CA PRO A 203 1.37 3.10 1.05
C PRO A 203 0.66 1.74 0.86
N VAL A 204 1.44 0.68 0.67
CA VAL A 204 0.99 -0.71 0.55
C VAL A 204 1.70 -1.56 1.59
N TYR A 205 0.92 -2.19 2.45
CA TYR A 205 1.38 -3.04 3.53
C TYR A 205 1.03 -4.50 3.20
N LEU A 206 2.02 -5.29 2.83
CA LEU A 206 1.87 -6.73 2.70
C LEU A 206 2.23 -7.35 4.06
N GLY A 207 1.21 -7.69 4.85
CA GLY A 207 1.37 -8.17 6.22
C GLY A 207 0.95 -9.63 6.38
N TYR A 208 1.43 -10.25 7.44
CA TYR A 208 1.11 -11.62 7.79
C TYR A 208 0.48 -11.65 9.19
N PHE A 209 -0.84 -11.46 9.26
CA PHE A 209 -1.55 -11.32 10.53
C PHE A 209 -2.48 -12.52 10.74
N LEU A 210 -2.15 -13.35 11.73
CA LEU A 210 -2.96 -14.55 12.09
C LEU A 210 -4.25 -14.16 12.84
N ARG A 211 -4.29 -12.96 13.43
CA ARG A 211 -5.48 -12.36 14.04
C ARG A 211 -5.62 -10.94 13.51
N PHE A 212 -6.83 -10.57 13.11
CA PHE A 212 -7.05 -9.25 12.52
C PHE A 212 -8.47 -8.74 12.79
N PRO A 213 -8.67 -7.43 13.06
CA PRO A 213 -10.00 -6.88 13.31
C PRO A 213 -10.84 -6.85 12.04
N GLN A 214 -12.16 -7.00 12.20
CA GLN A 214 -13.10 -6.91 11.10
C GLN A 214 -13.71 -5.50 10.93
N GLY A 215 -13.51 -4.61 11.92
CA GLY A 215 -14.00 -3.23 11.91
C GLY A 215 -15.36 -3.04 12.55
N ASP A 216 -15.96 -4.13 13.08
CA ASP A 216 -17.22 -4.15 13.83
C ASP A 216 -17.03 -4.62 15.29
N GLY A 217 -15.78 -4.64 15.75
CA GLY A 217 -15.38 -5.17 17.05
C GLY A 217 -15.07 -6.67 17.04
N ALA A 218 -15.43 -7.40 15.97
CA ALA A 218 -15.09 -8.80 15.81
C ALA A 218 -13.61 -8.98 15.42
N VAL A 219 -13.04 -10.11 15.82
CA VAL A 219 -11.67 -10.52 15.48
C VAL A 219 -11.73 -11.83 14.73
N ALA A 220 -11.14 -11.86 13.53
CA ALA A 220 -10.97 -13.10 12.78
C ALA A 220 -9.61 -13.73 13.08
N GLU A 221 -9.57 -15.06 13.10
CA GLU A 221 -8.36 -15.86 13.18
C GLU A 221 -8.15 -16.61 11.87
N PHE A 222 -6.88 -16.69 11.41
CA PHE A 222 -6.53 -17.24 10.12
C PHE A 222 -5.51 -18.37 10.26
N ALA A 223 -5.56 -19.33 9.34
CA ALA A 223 -4.60 -20.41 9.26
C ALA A 223 -3.19 -19.88 8.92
N ASP A 224 -2.17 -20.45 9.52
CA ASP A 224 -0.77 -20.13 9.24
C ASP A 224 -0.30 -20.78 7.92
N VAL A 225 -0.64 -20.15 6.81
CA VAL A 225 -0.47 -20.71 5.45
C VAL A 225 0.99 -20.87 5.04
N TYR A 226 1.91 -20.11 5.64
CA TYR A 226 3.36 -20.21 5.38
C TYR A 226 4.12 -20.85 6.54
N ARG A 227 3.44 -21.29 7.61
CA ARG A 227 4.02 -21.91 8.80
C ARG A 227 5.08 -21.03 9.49
N LEU A 228 4.79 -19.74 9.61
CA LEU A 228 5.69 -18.77 10.26
C LEU A 228 5.57 -18.77 11.79
N GLY A 229 4.52 -19.39 12.34
CA GLY A 229 4.30 -19.54 13.78
C GLY A 229 3.87 -18.26 14.50
N THR A 230 3.90 -17.10 13.82
CA THR A 230 3.60 -15.80 14.41
C THR A 230 3.08 -14.80 13.38
N SER A 231 2.43 -13.75 13.85
CA SER A 231 2.08 -12.58 13.03
C SER A 231 3.33 -11.73 12.77
N LEU A 232 3.49 -11.28 11.54
CA LEU A 232 4.58 -10.40 11.11
C LEU A 232 4.00 -9.14 10.49
N GLY A 233 4.42 -7.98 11.01
CA GLY A 233 4.16 -6.69 10.40
C GLY A 233 5.04 -6.44 9.17
N PRO A 234 4.58 -5.61 8.23
CA PRO A 234 5.37 -5.24 7.06
C PRO A 234 6.61 -4.47 7.51
N GLN A 235 7.77 -4.87 6.98
CA GLN A 235 9.03 -4.20 7.26
C GLN A 235 9.36 -3.27 6.10
N ARG A 236 9.91 -2.10 6.42
CA ARG A 236 10.53 -1.23 5.42
C ARG A 236 11.79 -1.92 4.95
N ASP A 237 11.72 -2.57 3.80
CA ASP A 237 12.87 -3.27 3.29
C ASP A 237 13.54 -2.50 2.16
N ALA A 238 14.77 -2.07 2.43
CA ALA A 238 15.69 -1.55 1.41
C ALA A 238 16.32 -2.68 0.58
N THR A 239 16.07 -3.95 0.87
CA THR A 239 16.83 -5.09 0.34
C THR A 239 15.99 -6.26 -0.16
N TYR A 240 14.67 -6.12 -0.41
CA TYR A 240 13.96 -7.10 -1.19
C TYR A 240 14.48 -7.04 -2.63
N ALA A 241 15.77 -7.36 -2.76
CA ALA A 241 16.38 -7.65 -4.02
C ALA A 241 15.64 -8.87 -4.60
N ALA A 242 15.22 -8.74 -5.83
CA ALA A 242 14.53 -9.70 -6.65
C ALA A 242 15.17 -11.11 -6.59
N SER A 243 14.98 -11.82 -5.49
CA SER A 243 15.14 -13.28 -5.50
C SER A 243 13.89 -13.82 -6.19
N ASP A 244 14.04 -14.46 -7.31
CA ASP A 244 13.14 -15.34 -8.11
C ASP A 244 11.59 -15.20 -8.01
N ALA A 245 11.04 -14.43 -7.10
CA ALA A 245 9.61 -14.13 -6.97
C ALA A 245 9.21 -12.97 -7.89
N THR A 246 9.40 -13.15 -9.20
CA THR A 246 9.15 -12.10 -10.17
C THR A 246 7.97 -12.45 -11.04
N CYS A 247 6.90 -11.65 -10.95
CA CYS A 247 5.92 -11.58 -12.02
C CYS A 247 6.54 -10.74 -13.15
N ALA A 248 7.51 -11.28 -13.86
CA ALA A 248 8.17 -10.55 -14.93
C ALA A 248 7.15 -10.07 -15.95
N GLY A 249 6.86 -8.78 -15.94
CA GLY A 249 6.12 -8.09 -16.97
C GLY A 249 7.05 -7.02 -17.55
N GLY A 250 7.48 -7.23 -18.80
CA GLY A 250 8.20 -6.22 -19.56
C GLY A 250 7.26 -5.13 -20.09
#